data_122c59b1b53070ec64e93be6ce40b5ee
#
_entry.id   122c59b1b53070ec64e93be6ce40b5ee
#
_cell.length_a   1.000
_cell.length_b   1.000
_cell.length_c   1.000
_cell.angle_alpha   90.00
_cell.angle_beta   90.00
_cell.angle_gamma   90.00
#
_symmetry.space_group_name_H-M   'P 1'
#
loop_
_entity.id
_entity.type
_entity.pdbx_description
1 polymer ?
#
loop_
_entity_poly.entity_id
_entity_poly.type
_entity_poly.pdbx_seq_one_letter_code
_entity_poly.pdbx_strand_id
1 'polypeptide(L)'
;MRNEEMGLRLTVIADDITGAAEIAGIAHCQGQRVQLVCSCPVDCGIASVNGTTVIATDTRSMSESEAIIETHRITSHLSPLTPHLFKKTDSALRGHVVAELTALMESTGYQRAVYLPANPSKGRIIKNGVYYIKEVRGEKQEVRDVPISETAFSYDPEFPAKTSFLRERFPNAESKDIIMPDAENEEDIRRVIAKYNDGKTIFAGAADLFSALLSPQVNPQISNLKPQTSNLSPLTSKDTLILCGSTQSKPLDLSIPVAPMPRKVYDGNHDISLWDTSAYIGSHSLILTIPYTHRTGKEAAVHLRTVMAQKTMELVAQHRPDHLIIEGG
;
A
#
# COMPACT_ATOMS: atom_id res chain seq x y z
N MET A 1 25.57 32.18 2.90
CA MET A 1 24.52 31.24 3.32
C MET A 1 23.65 31.01 2.10
N ARG A 2 23.69 29.82 1.51
CA ARG A 2 22.80 29.46 0.38
C ARG A 2 21.40 29.33 0.97
N ASN A 3 20.43 30.06 0.42
CA ASN A 3 19.01 29.79 0.65
C ASN A 3 18.77 28.35 0.18
N GLU A 4 18.73 27.40 1.11
CA GLU A 4 18.13 26.11 0.83
C GLU A 4 16.65 26.40 0.57
N GLU A 5 16.23 26.31 -0.68
CA GLU A 5 14.82 26.30 -1.03
C GLU A 5 14.16 25.23 -0.15
N MET A 6 13.26 25.65 0.73
CA MET A 6 12.47 24.73 1.54
C MET A 6 11.56 23.96 0.59
N GLY A 7 12.06 22.82 0.10
CA GLY A 7 11.28 21.90 -0.69
C GLY A 7 10.10 21.34 0.11
N LEU A 8 9.10 20.84 -0.59
CA LEU A 8 7.96 20.16 0.02
C LEU A 8 8.46 19.03 0.94
N ARG A 9 7.99 19.05 2.20
CA ARG A 9 8.20 17.96 3.17
C ARG A 9 6.87 17.29 3.41
N LEU A 10 6.75 16.07 2.94
CA LEU A 10 5.54 15.26 3.09
C LEU A 10 5.87 13.99 3.87
N THR A 11 5.11 13.70 4.90
CA THR A 11 5.21 12.43 5.61
C THR A 11 3.97 11.58 5.31
N VAL A 12 4.20 10.34 4.98
CA VAL A 12 3.15 9.33 4.74
C VAL A 12 3.28 8.24 5.78
N ILE A 13 2.18 7.91 6.44
CA ILE A 13 2.07 6.75 7.32
C ILE A 13 1.20 5.73 6.61
N ALA A 14 1.77 4.57 6.26
CA ALA A 14 1.09 3.50 5.57
C ALA A 14 0.87 2.31 6.50
N ASP A 15 -0.31 1.71 6.45
CA ASP A 15 -0.70 0.59 7.29
C ASP A 15 -0.04 -0.74 6.89
N ASP A 16 0.53 -0.81 5.68
CA ASP A 16 1.32 -1.95 5.21
C ASP A 16 2.48 -1.53 4.29
N ILE A 17 3.43 -2.46 4.09
CA ILE A 17 4.62 -2.22 3.27
C ILE A 17 4.28 -2.07 1.78
N THR A 18 3.28 -2.79 1.27
CA THR A 18 2.88 -2.72 -0.14
C THR A 18 2.32 -1.35 -0.47
N GLY A 19 1.43 -0.83 0.37
CA GLY A 19 0.90 0.53 0.25
C GLY A 19 1.98 1.59 0.40
N ALA A 20 2.94 1.39 1.32
CA ALA A 20 4.08 2.28 1.48
C ALA A 20 4.95 2.33 0.22
N ALA A 21 5.28 1.18 -0.35
CA ALA A 21 6.06 1.10 -1.59
C ALA A 21 5.33 1.72 -2.78
N GLU A 22 4.01 1.52 -2.90
CA GLU A 22 3.18 2.16 -3.93
C GLU A 22 3.28 3.68 -3.86
N ILE A 23 3.11 4.25 -2.69
CA ILE A 23 3.21 5.71 -2.46
C ILE A 23 4.62 6.24 -2.71
N ALA A 24 5.63 5.51 -2.25
CA ALA A 24 7.04 5.86 -2.49
C ALA A 24 7.34 5.90 -3.99
N GLY A 25 6.85 4.92 -4.75
CA GLY A 25 6.97 4.87 -6.21
C GLY A 25 6.30 6.05 -6.90
N ILE A 26 5.08 6.39 -6.51
CA ILE A 26 4.33 7.55 -7.06
C ILE A 26 5.11 8.84 -6.83
N ALA A 27 5.57 9.10 -5.60
CA ALA A 27 6.33 10.30 -5.27
C ALA A 27 7.66 10.36 -6.05
N HIS A 28 8.35 9.24 -6.18
CA HIS A 28 9.59 9.14 -6.95
C HIS A 28 9.37 9.44 -8.43
N CYS A 29 8.35 8.85 -9.05
CA CYS A 29 8.00 9.11 -10.45
C CYS A 29 7.63 10.58 -10.71
N GLN A 30 7.15 11.30 -9.70
CA GLN A 30 6.90 12.74 -9.77
C GLN A 30 8.15 13.59 -9.45
N GLY A 31 9.33 12.99 -9.38
CA GLY A 31 10.61 13.68 -9.22
C GLY A 31 10.98 14.03 -7.78
N GLN A 32 10.24 13.53 -6.79
CA GLN A 32 10.57 13.79 -5.39
C GLN A 32 11.72 12.89 -4.90
N ARG A 33 12.49 13.40 -3.95
CA ARG A 33 13.35 12.54 -3.13
C ARG A 33 12.45 11.75 -2.19
N VAL A 34 12.68 10.44 -2.10
CA VAL A 34 11.85 9.55 -1.28
C VAL A 34 12.73 8.80 -0.30
N GLN A 35 12.27 8.75 0.95
CA GLN A 35 12.80 7.86 1.97
C GLN A 35 11.68 6.90 2.38
N LEU A 36 11.88 5.60 2.18
CA LEU A 36 11.00 4.55 2.67
C LEU A 36 11.58 3.95 3.95
N VAL A 37 10.82 4.01 5.03
CA VAL A 37 11.18 3.47 6.35
C VAL A 37 10.31 2.26 6.63
N CYS A 38 10.92 1.07 6.67
CA CYS A 38 10.26 -0.18 7.03
C CYS A 38 10.68 -0.54 8.45
N SER A 39 9.79 -0.50 9.41
CA SER A 39 10.06 -0.57 10.84
C SER A 39 10.90 0.62 11.36
N CYS A 40 10.28 1.44 12.19
CA CYS A 40 10.97 2.55 12.86
C CYS A 40 11.51 2.05 14.21
N PRO A 41 12.83 1.79 14.35
CA PRO A 41 13.42 1.54 15.66
C PRO A 41 13.20 2.75 16.57
N VAL A 42 13.11 2.52 17.88
CA VAL A 42 12.79 3.53 18.90
C VAL A 42 13.72 4.76 18.84
N ASP A 43 14.95 4.61 18.31
CA ASP A 43 15.98 5.64 18.30
C ASP A 43 16.32 6.21 16.91
N CYS A 44 15.66 5.79 15.85
CA CYS A 44 15.90 6.44 14.56
C CYS A 44 15.09 7.74 14.51
N GLY A 45 15.72 8.85 14.79
CA GLY A 45 15.18 10.15 14.38
C GLY A 45 14.79 10.05 12.90
N ILE A 46 13.48 10.13 12.61
CA ILE A 46 13.01 10.16 11.22
C ILE A 46 13.60 11.45 10.64
N ALA A 47 14.72 11.31 9.94
CA ALA A 47 15.34 12.46 9.30
C ALA A 47 14.36 12.98 8.26
N SER A 48 13.79 14.14 8.51
CA SER A 48 12.95 14.82 7.54
C SER A 48 13.80 15.15 6.32
N VAL A 49 13.64 14.39 5.25
CA VAL A 49 14.25 14.73 3.96
C VAL A 49 13.44 15.84 3.30
N ASN A 50 14.11 16.71 2.53
CA ASN A 50 13.40 17.56 1.58
C ASN A 50 12.83 16.66 0.50
N GLY A 51 11.51 16.36 0.58
CA GLY A 51 10.82 15.37 -0.24
C GLY A 51 9.77 14.59 0.54
N THR A 52 9.55 13.35 0.18
CA THR A 52 8.57 12.47 0.79
C THR A 52 9.21 11.41 1.67
N THR A 53 8.84 11.36 2.95
CA THR A 53 9.17 10.26 3.86
C THR A 53 7.95 9.35 3.98
N VAL A 54 8.10 8.08 3.66
CA VAL A 54 7.04 7.07 3.75
C VAL A 54 7.41 6.06 4.84
N ILE A 55 6.52 5.88 5.81
CA ILE A 55 6.70 4.99 6.96
C ILE A 55 5.70 3.84 6.84
N ALA A 56 6.21 2.62 6.70
CA ALA A 56 5.42 1.40 6.75
C ALA A 56 5.30 0.94 8.20
N THR A 57 4.08 0.86 8.73
CA THR A 57 3.83 0.56 10.15
C THR A 57 3.46 -0.89 10.43
N ASP A 58 2.98 -1.61 9.41
CA ASP A 58 2.39 -2.95 9.52
C ASP A 58 1.18 -3.04 10.49
N THR A 59 0.54 -1.91 10.76
CA THR A 59 -0.60 -1.79 11.68
C THR A 59 -1.82 -2.58 11.22
N ARG A 60 -1.93 -2.86 9.91
CA ARG A 60 -3.01 -3.70 9.38
C ARG A 60 -3.03 -5.10 9.98
N SER A 61 -1.85 -5.68 10.24
CA SER A 61 -1.69 -7.04 10.80
C SER A 61 -1.81 -7.09 12.33
N MET A 62 -1.88 -5.95 12.99
CA MET A 62 -1.99 -5.80 14.45
C MET A 62 -3.44 -5.91 14.91
N SER A 63 -3.67 -6.06 16.21
CA SER A 63 -4.97 -5.77 16.79
C SER A 63 -5.26 -4.26 16.77
N GLU A 64 -6.52 -3.87 16.88
CA GLU A 64 -6.89 -2.45 16.88
C GLU A 64 -6.17 -1.66 17.99
N SER A 65 -6.07 -2.21 19.18
CA SER A 65 -5.36 -1.56 20.29
C SER A 65 -3.86 -1.42 20.04
N GLU A 66 -3.21 -2.42 19.46
CA GLU A 66 -1.80 -2.33 19.07
C GLU A 66 -1.59 -1.30 17.95
N ALA A 67 -2.50 -1.25 16.98
CA ALA A 67 -2.45 -0.26 15.89
C ALA A 67 -2.57 1.18 16.40
N ILE A 68 -3.42 1.43 17.40
CA ILE A 68 -3.53 2.72 18.08
C ILE A 68 -2.20 3.09 18.76
N ILE A 69 -1.65 2.17 19.57
CA ILE A 69 -0.39 2.39 20.29
C ILE A 69 0.75 2.67 19.30
N GLU A 70 0.85 1.89 18.24
CA GLU A 70 1.88 2.09 17.22
C GLU A 70 1.72 3.41 16.47
N THR A 71 0.48 3.83 16.19
CA THR A 71 0.21 5.13 15.57
C THR A 71 0.68 6.28 16.48
N HIS A 72 0.37 6.24 17.79
CA HIS A 72 0.87 7.21 18.74
C HIS A 72 2.40 7.19 18.84
N ARG A 73 3.00 6.00 18.89
CA ARG A 73 4.45 5.84 18.93
C ARG A 73 5.13 6.52 17.74
N ILE A 74 4.66 6.26 16.52
CA ILE A 74 5.25 6.83 15.31
C ILE A 74 5.05 8.34 15.26
N THR A 75 3.87 8.82 15.58
CA THR A 75 3.58 10.25 15.57
C THR A 75 4.38 11.03 16.61
N SER A 76 4.73 10.44 17.75
CA SER A 76 5.61 11.09 18.74
C SER A 76 7.03 11.36 18.24
N HIS A 77 7.47 10.64 17.22
CA HIS A 77 8.78 10.85 16.56
C HIS A 77 8.71 11.81 15.36
N LEU A 78 7.51 12.22 14.95
CA LEU A 78 7.37 13.22 13.91
C LEU A 78 7.65 14.61 14.49
N SER A 79 8.47 15.39 13.78
CA SER A 79 8.68 16.78 14.15
C SER A 79 7.35 17.56 14.14
N PRO A 80 7.07 18.43 15.11
CA PRO A 80 5.95 19.39 15.04
C PRO A 80 5.98 20.25 13.77
N LEU A 81 7.10 20.27 13.07
CA LEU A 81 7.33 20.97 11.81
C LEU A 81 7.05 20.10 10.57
N THR A 82 6.37 18.94 10.72
CA THR A 82 5.94 18.14 9.57
C THR A 82 4.66 18.75 8.98
N PRO A 83 4.76 19.63 7.97
CA PRO A 83 3.64 20.47 7.56
C PRO A 83 2.56 19.72 6.80
N HIS A 84 2.88 18.55 6.25
CA HIS A 84 1.94 17.76 5.44
C HIS A 84 2.02 16.29 5.84
N LEU A 85 0.88 15.77 6.27
CA LEU A 85 0.74 14.37 6.67
C LEU A 85 -0.36 13.70 5.82
N PHE A 86 -0.06 12.51 5.32
CA PHE A 86 -0.99 11.66 4.59
C PHE A 86 -1.05 10.28 5.26
N LYS A 87 -2.25 9.74 5.48
CA LYS A 87 -2.42 8.36 5.92
C LYS A 87 -2.76 7.48 4.72
N LYS A 88 -1.83 6.62 4.31
CA LYS A 88 -2.11 5.60 3.28
C LYS A 88 -2.87 4.46 3.93
N THR A 89 -4.00 4.15 3.34
CA THR A 89 -4.88 3.05 3.76
C THR A 89 -5.08 2.06 2.62
N ASP A 90 -5.58 0.90 2.95
CA ASP A 90 -5.96 -0.10 1.96
C ASP A 90 -7.14 0.37 1.11
N SER A 91 -7.06 0.14 -0.20
CA SER A 91 -8.13 0.49 -1.13
C SER A 91 -9.24 -0.58 -1.22
N ALA A 92 -9.19 -1.65 -0.42
CA ALA A 92 -10.28 -2.61 -0.24
C ALA A 92 -10.91 -2.53 1.15
N LEU A 93 -10.75 -1.38 1.85
CA LEU A 93 -11.35 -1.05 3.13
C LEU A 93 -10.88 -1.94 4.30
N ARG A 94 -9.68 -2.53 4.20
CA ARG A 94 -9.06 -3.33 5.26
C ARG A 94 -8.31 -2.44 6.26
N GLY A 95 -8.09 -2.97 7.47
CA GLY A 95 -7.33 -2.30 8.52
C GLY A 95 -8.18 -1.51 9.51
N HIS A 96 -7.52 -0.89 10.49
CA HIS A 96 -8.12 -0.20 11.63
C HIS A 96 -8.30 1.30 11.37
N VAL A 97 -8.91 1.66 10.23
CA VAL A 97 -8.91 3.01 9.66
C VAL A 97 -9.38 4.08 10.64
N VAL A 98 -10.54 3.90 11.27
CA VAL A 98 -11.12 4.90 12.20
C VAL A 98 -10.25 5.06 13.44
N ALA A 99 -9.78 3.95 14.01
CA ALA A 99 -8.94 3.96 15.21
C ALA A 99 -7.59 4.65 14.95
N GLU A 100 -6.93 4.30 13.85
CA GLU A 100 -5.65 4.92 13.48
C GLU A 100 -5.80 6.41 13.12
N LEU A 101 -6.85 6.81 12.41
CA LEU A 101 -7.09 8.22 12.09
C LEU A 101 -7.41 9.03 13.34
N THR A 102 -8.17 8.47 14.28
CA THR A 102 -8.45 9.13 15.58
C THR A 102 -7.14 9.35 16.35
N ALA A 103 -6.33 8.30 16.52
CA ALA A 103 -5.04 8.39 17.20
C ALA A 103 -4.09 9.40 16.52
N LEU A 104 -4.13 9.47 15.20
CA LEU A 104 -3.34 10.41 14.40
C LEU A 104 -3.77 11.86 14.66
N MET A 105 -5.06 12.15 14.63
CA MET A 105 -5.59 13.48 14.92
C MET A 105 -5.30 13.91 16.36
N GLU A 106 -5.46 13.02 17.32
CA GLU A 106 -5.14 13.28 18.73
C GLU A 106 -3.65 13.64 18.94
N SER A 107 -2.76 12.97 18.22
CA SER A 107 -1.30 13.20 18.36
C SER A 107 -0.80 14.43 17.62
N THR A 108 -1.45 14.82 16.53
CA THR A 108 -0.94 15.84 15.60
C THR A 108 -1.70 17.16 15.64
N GLY A 109 -2.87 17.16 16.26
CA GLY A 109 -3.74 18.35 16.38
C GLY A 109 -4.56 18.68 15.13
N TYR A 110 -4.60 17.80 14.12
CA TYR A 110 -5.56 17.93 13.03
C TYR A 110 -6.99 17.85 13.56
N GLN A 111 -7.87 18.71 13.05
CA GLN A 111 -9.23 18.83 13.56
C GLN A 111 -10.20 17.84 12.94
N ARG A 112 -9.87 17.34 11.74
CA ARG A 112 -10.68 16.37 11.00
C ARG A 112 -9.83 15.53 10.06
N ALA A 113 -10.40 14.43 9.59
CA ALA A 113 -9.83 13.62 8.52
C ALA A 113 -10.81 13.52 7.35
N VAL A 114 -10.27 13.49 6.12
CA VAL A 114 -11.00 13.04 4.92
C VAL A 114 -10.49 11.66 4.58
N TYR A 115 -11.34 10.65 4.74
CA TYR A 115 -11.06 9.28 4.34
C TYR A 115 -11.67 8.99 2.97
N LEU A 116 -10.83 8.91 1.95
CA LEU A 116 -11.23 8.67 0.56
C LEU A 116 -10.45 7.47 -0.03
N PRO A 117 -10.92 6.24 0.21
CA PRO A 117 -10.30 5.03 -0.31
C PRO A 117 -10.56 4.77 -1.80
N ALA A 118 -11.35 5.61 -2.47
CA ALA A 118 -11.57 5.51 -3.91
C ALA A 118 -10.25 5.51 -4.68
N ASN A 119 -10.15 4.64 -5.68
CA ASN A 119 -9.00 4.48 -6.56
C ASN A 119 -9.51 4.24 -8.01
N PRO A 120 -10.10 5.25 -8.65
CA PRO A 120 -10.74 5.12 -9.96
C PRO A 120 -9.83 4.54 -11.03
N SER A 121 -8.52 4.82 -10.98
CA SER A 121 -7.53 4.25 -11.90
C SER A 121 -7.46 2.71 -11.82
N LYS A 122 -7.83 2.14 -10.67
CA LYS A 122 -7.93 0.70 -10.43
C LYS A 122 -9.39 0.22 -10.36
N GLY A 123 -10.34 1.00 -10.89
CA GLY A 123 -11.75 0.66 -10.92
C GLY A 123 -12.43 0.60 -9.55
N ARG A 124 -11.97 1.37 -8.56
CA ARG A 124 -12.56 1.42 -7.21
C ARG A 124 -13.17 2.78 -6.97
N ILE A 125 -14.49 2.84 -6.81
CA ILE A 125 -15.25 4.08 -6.75
C ILE A 125 -16.20 4.11 -5.56
N ILE A 126 -16.59 5.32 -5.15
CA ILE A 126 -17.59 5.55 -4.13
C ILE A 126 -18.72 6.37 -4.75
N LYS A 127 -19.93 5.84 -4.66
CA LYS A 127 -21.12 6.47 -5.20
C LYS A 127 -22.30 6.31 -4.22
N ASN A 128 -22.90 7.43 -3.81
CA ASN A 128 -23.98 7.47 -2.81
C ASN A 128 -23.60 6.73 -1.52
N GLY A 129 -22.35 6.88 -1.06
CA GLY A 129 -21.83 6.24 0.13
C GLY A 129 -21.57 4.74 0.01
N VAL A 130 -21.74 4.16 -1.18
CA VAL A 130 -21.49 2.73 -1.47
C VAL A 130 -20.17 2.57 -2.18
N TYR A 131 -19.36 1.62 -1.75
CA TYR A 131 -18.09 1.27 -2.36
C TYR A 131 -18.26 0.19 -3.43
N TYR A 132 -17.83 0.50 -4.66
CA TYR A 132 -17.90 -0.39 -5.80
C TYR A 132 -16.52 -0.74 -6.34
N ILE A 133 -16.43 -1.95 -6.91
CA ILE A 133 -15.29 -2.42 -7.70
C ILE A 133 -15.77 -2.66 -9.12
N LYS A 134 -15.07 -2.11 -10.11
CA LYS A 134 -15.32 -2.37 -11.53
C LYS A 134 -14.77 -3.74 -11.89
N GLU A 135 -15.65 -4.66 -12.24
CA GLU A 135 -15.28 -5.98 -12.74
C GLU A 135 -15.56 -6.10 -14.23
N VAL A 136 -14.63 -6.72 -14.94
CA VAL A 136 -14.82 -7.08 -16.35
C VAL A 136 -15.37 -8.51 -16.39
N ARG A 137 -16.58 -8.69 -16.92
CA ARG A 137 -17.24 -10.00 -17.00
C ARG A 137 -17.59 -10.39 -18.45
N GLY A 138 -17.51 -11.70 -18.70
CA GLY A 138 -17.92 -12.31 -19.98
C GLY A 138 -16.98 -12.05 -21.16
N GLU A 139 -17.25 -12.75 -22.26
CA GLU A 139 -16.45 -12.66 -23.52
C GLU A 139 -16.52 -11.27 -24.15
N LYS A 140 -17.58 -10.49 -23.90
CA LYS A 140 -17.76 -9.12 -24.40
C LYS A 140 -17.08 -8.05 -23.55
N GLN A 141 -16.34 -8.45 -22.51
CA GLN A 141 -15.63 -7.52 -21.57
C GLN A 141 -16.55 -6.40 -21.02
N GLU A 142 -17.78 -6.73 -20.64
CA GLU A 142 -18.68 -5.77 -20.00
C GLU A 142 -18.12 -5.34 -18.64
N VAL A 143 -17.95 -4.04 -18.46
CA VAL A 143 -17.53 -3.44 -17.19
C VAL A 143 -18.79 -3.20 -16.34
N ARG A 144 -18.79 -3.73 -15.12
CA ARG A 144 -19.89 -3.51 -14.14
C ARG A 144 -19.33 -3.02 -12.82
N ASP A 145 -20.08 -2.10 -12.20
CA ASP A 145 -19.84 -1.67 -10.84
C ASP A 145 -20.44 -2.71 -9.88
N VAL A 146 -19.61 -3.46 -9.18
CA VAL A 146 -20.02 -4.51 -8.24
C VAL A 146 -19.79 -4.02 -6.83
N PRO A 147 -20.79 -4.03 -5.92
CA PRO A 147 -20.59 -3.68 -4.52
C PRO A 147 -19.50 -4.55 -3.89
N ILE A 148 -18.60 -3.97 -3.09
CA ILE A 148 -17.45 -4.71 -2.55
C ILE A 148 -17.87 -5.96 -1.75
N SER A 149 -19.01 -5.92 -1.07
CA SER A 149 -19.56 -7.07 -0.33
C SER A 149 -20.00 -8.25 -1.23
N GLU A 150 -20.12 -8.03 -2.54
CA GLU A 150 -20.47 -9.05 -3.53
C GLU A 150 -19.24 -9.57 -4.30
N THR A 151 -18.04 -9.08 -3.95
CA THR A 151 -16.77 -9.49 -4.55
C THR A 151 -16.03 -10.50 -3.67
N ALA A 152 -14.85 -10.95 -4.12
CA ALA A 152 -13.97 -11.82 -3.34
C ALA A 152 -13.54 -11.22 -1.99
N PHE A 153 -13.61 -9.90 -1.83
CA PHE A 153 -13.30 -9.24 -0.57
C PHE A 153 -14.30 -9.53 0.56
N SER A 154 -15.50 -10.04 0.25
CA SER A 154 -16.45 -10.52 1.26
C SER A 154 -15.95 -11.74 2.03
N TYR A 155 -14.98 -12.46 1.46
CA TYR A 155 -14.34 -13.65 2.04
C TYR A 155 -12.93 -13.39 2.55
N ASP A 156 -12.52 -12.11 2.66
CA ASP A 156 -11.21 -11.79 3.24
C ASP A 156 -11.13 -12.39 4.66
N PRO A 157 -10.06 -13.14 5.00
CA PRO A 157 -10.00 -13.88 6.26
C PRO A 157 -9.86 -13.00 7.50
N GLU A 158 -9.38 -11.77 7.34
CA GLU A 158 -9.10 -10.86 8.45
C GLU A 158 -10.06 -9.66 8.47
N PHE A 159 -10.36 -9.09 7.29
CA PHE A 159 -11.21 -7.91 7.14
C PHE A 159 -12.33 -8.13 6.10
N PRO A 160 -13.22 -9.11 6.31
CA PRO A 160 -14.27 -9.41 5.33
C PRO A 160 -15.17 -8.19 5.07
N ALA A 161 -15.41 -7.89 3.80
CA ALA A 161 -16.31 -6.81 3.39
C ALA A 161 -17.77 -7.26 3.48
N LYS A 162 -18.36 -7.22 4.69
CA LYS A 162 -19.75 -7.65 4.95
C LYS A 162 -20.79 -6.67 4.45
N THR A 163 -20.44 -5.42 4.27
CA THR A 163 -21.27 -4.34 3.73
C THR A 163 -20.48 -3.50 2.76
N SER A 164 -21.16 -2.92 1.78
CA SER A 164 -20.59 -1.97 0.82
C SER A 164 -20.84 -0.51 1.22
N PHE A 165 -21.71 -0.25 2.20
CA PHE A 165 -21.98 1.08 2.71
C PHE A 165 -20.87 1.53 3.65
N LEU A 166 -20.19 2.62 3.33
CA LEU A 166 -19.08 3.13 4.15
C LEU A 166 -19.52 3.48 5.57
N ARG A 167 -20.70 4.05 5.76
CA ARG A 167 -21.24 4.39 7.09
C ARG A 167 -21.50 3.15 7.96
N GLU A 168 -21.90 2.05 7.37
CA GLU A 168 -22.08 0.79 8.08
C GLU A 168 -20.75 0.11 8.37
N ARG A 169 -19.80 0.22 7.45
CA ARG A 169 -18.45 -0.31 7.61
C ARG A 169 -17.67 0.43 8.69
N PHE A 170 -17.86 1.75 8.79
CA PHE A 170 -17.19 2.66 9.70
C PHE A 170 -18.19 3.49 10.52
N PRO A 171 -18.99 2.85 11.39
CA PRO A 171 -20.13 3.51 12.04
C PRO A 171 -19.75 4.69 12.94
N ASN A 172 -18.53 4.71 13.46
CA ASN A 172 -18.06 5.77 14.35
C ASN A 172 -17.31 6.90 13.61
N ALA A 173 -17.18 6.85 12.30
CA ALA A 173 -16.37 7.82 11.56
C ALA A 173 -16.89 9.25 11.74
N GLU A 174 -18.18 9.50 11.56
CA GLU A 174 -18.76 10.84 11.68
C GLU A 174 -18.60 11.43 13.09
N SER A 175 -18.78 10.62 14.15
CA SER A 175 -18.61 11.06 15.55
C SER A 175 -17.15 11.36 15.91
N LYS A 176 -16.20 11.02 15.04
CA LYS A 176 -14.76 11.24 15.15
C LYS A 176 -14.25 12.26 14.14
N ASP A 177 -15.13 13.09 13.57
CA ASP A 177 -14.77 14.07 12.55
C ASP A 177 -14.05 13.48 11.31
N ILE A 178 -14.39 12.24 10.96
CA ILE A 178 -13.88 11.56 9.76
C ILE A 178 -14.93 11.64 8.66
N ILE A 179 -14.65 12.37 7.60
CA ILE A 179 -15.53 12.62 6.47
C ILE A 179 -15.22 11.60 5.37
N MET A 180 -16.24 10.94 4.84
CA MET A 180 -16.12 9.92 3.78
C MET A 180 -16.90 10.38 2.55
N PRO A 181 -16.29 11.15 1.63
CA PRO A 181 -16.95 11.68 0.46
C PRO A 181 -17.05 10.64 -0.67
N ASP A 182 -17.99 10.85 -1.58
CA ASP A 182 -18.07 10.14 -2.85
C ASP A 182 -16.97 10.58 -3.81
N ALA A 183 -16.47 9.64 -4.62
CA ALA A 183 -15.64 9.91 -5.79
C ALA A 183 -15.72 8.75 -6.79
N GLU A 184 -16.13 9.06 -8.02
CA GLU A 184 -16.24 8.11 -9.11
C GLU A 184 -15.09 8.26 -10.14
N ASN A 185 -14.38 9.38 -10.10
CA ASN A 185 -13.31 9.73 -11.03
C ASN A 185 -12.29 10.68 -10.38
N GLU A 186 -11.25 11.01 -11.13
CA GLU A 186 -10.18 11.91 -10.67
C GLU A 186 -10.66 13.33 -10.38
N GLU A 187 -11.64 13.84 -11.14
CA GLU A 187 -12.18 15.18 -10.95
C GLU A 187 -12.92 15.27 -9.61
N ASP A 188 -13.62 14.21 -9.20
CA ASP A 188 -14.26 14.15 -7.88
C ASP A 188 -13.21 14.21 -6.76
N ILE A 189 -12.11 13.49 -6.92
CA ILE A 189 -10.99 13.52 -5.96
C ILE A 189 -10.44 14.95 -5.85
N ARG A 190 -10.20 15.62 -6.96
CA ARG A 190 -9.72 17.01 -6.98
C ARG A 190 -10.70 17.97 -6.29
N ARG A 191 -12.01 17.80 -6.50
CA ARG A 191 -13.05 18.61 -5.82
C ARG A 191 -13.03 18.37 -4.31
N VAL A 192 -12.86 17.15 -3.86
CA VAL A 192 -12.72 16.82 -2.44
C VAL A 192 -11.49 17.51 -1.86
N ILE A 193 -10.34 17.42 -2.53
CA ILE A 193 -9.11 18.09 -2.08
C ILE A 193 -9.34 19.61 -2.00
N ALA A 194 -9.86 20.23 -3.04
CA ALA A 194 -10.11 21.68 -3.08
C ALA A 194 -11.02 22.15 -1.93
N LYS A 195 -11.98 21.32 -1.54
CA LYS A 195 -12.92 21.63 -0.45
C LYS A 195 -12.30 21.56 0.94
N TYR A 196 -11.35 20.64 1.16
CA TYR A 196 -10.86 20.29 2.49
C TYR A 196 -9.37 20.56 2.72
N ASN A 197 -8.63 21.08 1.74
CA ASN A 197 -7.21 21.43 1.88
C ASN A 197 -7.02 22.76 2.61
N ASP A 198 -7.39 22.79 3.88
CA ASP A 198 -7.44 23.97 4.74
C ASP A 198 -6.33 24.03 5.80
N GLY A 199 -5.37 23.10 5.74
CA GLY A 199 -4.29 22.98 6.71
C GLY A 199 -4.70 22.39 8.07
N LYS A 200 -6.01 22.09 8.26
CA LYS A 200 -6.56 21.49 9.49
C LYS A 200 -7.10 20.09 9.28
N THR A 201 -7.07 19.64 8.03
CA THR A 201 -7.60 18.37 7.59
C THR A 201 -6.46 17.44 7.21
N ILE A 202 -6.43 16.23 7.78
CA ILE A 202 -5.57 15.15 7.30
C ILE A 202 -6.30 14.38 6.20
N PHE A 203 -5.60 14.10 5.10
CA PHE A 203 -6.10 13.23 4.05
C PHE A 203 -5.67 11.79 4.28
N ALA A 204 -6.60 10.86 4.10
CA ALA A 204 -6.38 9.44 4.22
C ALA A 204 -7.03 8.69 3.06
N GLY A 205 -6.34 7.71 2.48
CA GLY A 205 -6.91 6.96 1.39
C GLY A 205 -5.91 6.20 0.52
N ALA A 206 -6.33 5.97 -0.73
CA ALA A 206 -5.60 5.19 -1.71
C ALA A 206 -4.64 6.03 -2.58
N ALA A 207 -4.05 5.38 -3.56
CA ALA A 207 -3.02 5.94 -4.42
C ALA A 207 -3.47 7.15 -5.25
N ASP A 208 -4.71 7.13 -5.79
CA ASP A 208 -5.20 8.23 -6.63
C ASP A 208 -5.37 9.53 -5.84
N LEU A 209 -5.85 9.44 -4.58
CA LEU A 209 -5.92 10.61 -3.71
C LEU A 209 -4.52 11.20 -3.45
N PHE A 210 -3.54 10.34 -3.15
CA PHE A 210 -2.17 10.77 -2.95
C PHE A 210 -1.57 11.41 -4.21
N SER A 211 -1.75 10.77 -5.37
CA SER A 211 -1.29 11.30 -6.65
C SER A 211 -1.88 12.68 -6.96
N ALA A 212 -3.18 12.86 -6.69
CA ALA A 212 -3.85 14.14 -6.88
C ALA A 212 -3.34 15.24 -5.93
N LEU A 213 -3.04 14.89 -4.65
CA LEU A 213 -2.42 15.81 -3.69
C LEU A 213 -1.02 16.28 -4.12
N LEU A 214 -0.28 15.43 -4.83
CA LEU A 214 1.03 15.77 -5.38
C LEU A 214 0.96 16.50 -6.73
N SER A 215 -0.22 16.68 -7.31
CA SER A 215 -0.32 17.36 -8.60
C SER A 215 0.09 18.83 -8.50
N PRO A 216 0.73 19.43 -9.53
CA PRO A 216 1.12 20.85 -9.53
C PRO A 216 -0.07 21.81 -9.34
N GLN A 217 -1.27 21.41 -9.72
CA GLN A 217 -2.49 22.20 -9.54
C GLN A 217 -2.89 22.31 -8.07
N VAL A 218 -2.60 21.32 -7.26
CA VAL A 218 -2.88 21.29 -5.82
C VAL A 218 -1.68 21.81 -5.03
N ASN A 219 -0.47 21.47 -5.45
CA ASN A 219 0.76 21.84 -4.79
C ASN A 219 1.76 22.49 -5.76
N PRO A 220 1.72 23.83 -5.89
CA PRO A 220 2.60 24.56 -6.81
C PRO A 220 4.09 24.37 -6.56
N GLN A 221 4.50 23.97 -5.35
CA GLN A 221 5.93 23.70 -5.03
C GLN A 221 6.50 22.52 -5.81
N ILE A 222 5.64 21.66 -6.37
CA ILE A 222 6.03 20.50 -7.18
C ILE A 222 6.21 20.87 -8.67
N SER A 223 5.70 22.01 -9.11
CA SER A 223 5.71 22.43 -10.52
C SER A 223 7.12 22.46 -11.16
N ASN A 224 8.16 22.63 -10.36
CA ASN A 224 9.56 22.67 -10.82
C ASN A 224 10.25 21.30 -10.80
N LEU A 225 9.60 20.26 -10.27
CA LEU A 225 10.16 18.91 -10.27
C LEU A 225 9.99 18.31 -11.68
N LYS A 226 11.09 17.84 -12.24
CA LYS A 226 11.03 17.09 -13.48
C LYS A 226 10.60 15.65 -13.15
N PRO A 227 9.52 15.14 -13.78
CA PRO A 227 9.19 13.72 -13.68
C PRO A 227 10.44 12.90 -14.00
N GLN A 228 10.81 11.99 -13.12
CA GLN A 228 11.81 11.00 -13.48
C GLN A 228 11.13 10.02 -14.42
N THR A 229 11.33 10.20 -15.72
CA THR A 229 11.11 9.09 -16.64
C THR A 229 12.11 8.02 -16.20
N SER A 230 11.60 6.94 -15.66
CA SER A 230 12.41 5.77 -15.39
C SER A 230 13.02 5.35 -16.73
N ASN A 231 14.27 5.70 -16.97
CA ASN A 231 15.11 4.97 -17.91
C ASN A 231 15.35 3.59 -17.30
N LEU A 232 14.27 2.82 -17.12
CA LEU A 232 14.36 1.39 -16.96
C LEU A 232 14.91 0.92 -18.31
N SER A 233 16.22 0.78 -18.37
CA SER A 233 16.83 -0.02 -19.42
C SER A 233 16.03 -1.32 -19.51
N PRO A 234 15.69 -1.82 -20.70
CA PRO A 234 15.04 -3.10 -20.81
C PRO A 234 15.75 -4.09 -19.89
N LEU A 235 15.00 -4.92 -19.17
CA LEU A 235 15.50 -5.97 -18.27
C LEU A 235 16.31 -7.05 -19.05
N THR A 236 17.14 -6.62 -19.99
CA THR A 236 17.97 -7.49 -20.81
C THR A 236 19.17 -7.91 -19.96
N SER A 237 19.20 -9.17 -19.58
CA SER A 237 20.33 -9.89 -18.99
C SER A 237 20.73 -9.58 -17.54
N LYS A 238 19.82 -9.15 -16.68
CA LYS A 238 20.10 -8.99 -15.25
C LYS A 238 19.41 -10.07 -14.42
N ASP A 239 20.12 -10.59 -13.44
CA ASP A 239 19.59 -11.58 -12.50
C ASP A 239 18.36 -11.04 -11.79
N THR A 240 17.21 -11.69 -11.97
CA THR A 240 15.93 -11.20 -11.44
C THR A 240 15.23 -12.27 -10.64
N LEU A 241 14.87 -11.95 -9.40
CA LEU A 241 14.02 -12.79 -8.55
C LEU A 241 12.65 -12.12 -8.38
N ILE A 242 11.59 -12.84 -8.74
CA ILE A 242 10.21 -12.37 -8.64
C ILE A 242 9.47 -13.22 -7.60
N LEU A 243 8.84 -12.58 -6.63
CA LEU A 243 8.01 -13.22 -5.63
C LEU A 243 6.55 -12.92 -5.92
N CYS A 244 5.74 -13.94 -6.18
CA CYS A 244 4.30 -13.85 -6.27
C CYS A 244 3.69 -14.44 -5.00
N GLY A 245 3.48 -13.59 -4.01
CA GLY A 245 2.93 -13.97 -2.70
C GLY A 245 1.41 -14.02 -2.66
N SER A 246 0.73 -13.45 -3.66
CA SER A 246 -0.72 -13.48 -3.72
C SER A 246 -1.25 -14.80 -4.28
N THR A 247 -2.14 -15.45 -3.52
CA THR A 247 -2.87 -16.63 -3.98
C THR A 247 -4.03 -16.27 -4.93
N GLN A 248 -4.29 -14.99 -5.15
CA GLN A 248 -5.40 -14.49 -5.97
C GLN A 248 -4.92 -13.82 -7.28
N SER A 249 -3.63 -13.62 -7.45
CA SER A 249 -3.07 -13.08 -8.68
C SER A 249 -3.08 -14.11 -9.79
N LYS A 250 -3.33 -13.65 -11.01
CA LYS A 250 -3.12 -14.49 -12.20
C LYS A 250 -1.64 -14.80 -12.32
N PRO A 251 -1.25 -16.02 -12.75
CA PRO A 251 0.12 -16.34 -13.04
C PRO A 251 0.70 -15.29 -14.00
N LEU A 252 1.91 -14.83 -13.70
CA LEU A 252 2.65 -13.94 -14.60
C LEU A 252 3.05 -14.74 -15.84
N ASP A 253 2.58 -14.30 -17.01
CA ASP A 253 2.97 -14.87 -18.30
C ASP A 253 4.29 -14.22 -18.75
N LEU A 254 5.36 -14.62 -18.12
CA LEU A 254 6.73 -14.20 -18.43
C LEU A 254 7.50 -15.45 -18.86
N SER A 255 8.39 -15.30 -19.84
CA SER A 255 9.31 -16.37 -20.26
C SER A 255 10.41 -16.63 -19.22
N ILE A 256 10.05 -16.69 -17.94
CA ILE A 256 10.92 -16.89 -16.78
C ILE A 256 10.51 -18.20 -16.10
N PRO A 257 11.45 -19.06 -15.69
CA PRO A 257 11.14 -20.27 -14.94
C PRO A 257 10.34 -19.96 -13.66
N VAL A 258 9.38 -20.83 -13.35
CA VAL A 258 8.53 -20.74 -12.16
C VAL A 258 8.90 -21.86 -11.20
N ALA A 259 9.16 -21.54 -9.94
CA ALA A 259 9.35 -22.47 -8.85
C ALA A 259 8.13 -22.37 -7.90
N PRO A 260 7.16 -23.27 -8.04
CA PRO A 260 5.99 -23.29 -7.17
C PRO A 260 6.37 -23.81 -5.78
N MET A 261 5.77 -23.21 -4.74
CA MET A 261 5.92 -23.69 -3.37
C MET A 261 5.49 -25.17 -3.27
N PRO A 262 6.33 -26.06 -2.71
CA PRO A 262 5.96 -27.46 -2.53
C PRO A 262 4.75 -27.64 -1.62
N ARG A 263 3.90 -28.60 -1.93
CA ARG A 263 2.69 -28.89 -1.16
C ARG A 263 2.97 -29.08 0.34
N LYS A 264 4.01 -29.83 0.69
CA LYS A 264 4.39 -30.04 2.10
C LYS A 264 4.72 -28.74 2.82
N VAL A 265 5.45 -27.82 2.15
CA VAL A 265 5.79 -26.51 2.71
C VAL A 265 4.52 -25.67 2.86
N TYR A 266 3.67 -25.65 1.86
CA TYR A 266 2.37 -24.95 1.91
C TYR A 266 1.51 -25.47 3.09
N ASP A 267 1.48 -26.77 3.33
CA ASP A 267 0.65 -27.39 4.37
C ASP A 267 1.21 -27.24 5.81
N GLY A 268 2.34 -26.58 5.99
CA GLY A 268 2.87 -26.22 7.31
C GLY A 268 4.27 -26.73 7.63
N ASN A 269 4.95 -27.41 6.69
CA ASN A 269 6.36 -27.78 6.89
C ASN A 269 7.24 -26.53 6.71
N HIS A 270 8.15 -26.28 7.65
CA HIS A 270 9.10 -25.17 7.61
C HIS A 270 10.41 -25.50 6.86
N ASP A 271 10.56 -26.72 6.34
CA ASP A 271 11.75 -27.12 5.61
C ASP A 271 11.76 -26.58 4.18
N ILE A 272 12.36 -25.40 4.01
CA ILE A 272 12.48 -24.73 2.72
C ILE A 272 13.45 -25.41 1.74
N SER A 273 14.26 -26.41 2.20
CA SER A 273 15.12 -27.19 1.33
C SER A 273 14.34 -28.08 0.36
N LEU A 274 13.08 -28.37 0.68
CA LEU A 274 12.15 -29.07 -0.19
C LEU A 274 11.74 -28.25 -1.43
N TRP A 275 12.00 -26.94 -1.43
CA TRP A 275 11.62 -26.06 -2.52
C TRP A 275 12.71 -26.01 -3.58
N ASP A 276 12.48 -26.70 -4.67
CA ASP A 276 13.40 -26.72 -5.80
C ASP A 276 13.44 -25.37 -6.52
N THR A 277 14.60 -24.77 -6.52
CA THR A 277 14.89 -23.48 -7.15
C THR A 277 16.10 -23.57 -8.08
N SER A 278 16.51 -24.79 -8.45
CA SER A 278 17.70 -25.06 -9.29
C SER A 278 17.64 -24.37 -10.67
N ALA A 279 16.44 -24.12 -11.17
CA ALA A 279 16.24 -23.40 -12.44
C ALA A 279 16.81 -21.97 -12.42
N TYR A 280 17.03 -21.35 -11.25
CA TYR A 280 17.63 -20.03 -11.15
C TYR A 280 19.04 -19.98 -11.73
N ILE A 281 19.85 -21.01 -11.49
CA ILE A 281 21.26 -21.09 -11.91
C ILE A 281 21.40 -21.01 -13.44
N GLY A 282 20.49 -21.64 -14.18
CA GLY A 282 20.56 -21.69 -15.65
C GLY A 282 19.92 -20.51 -16.34
N SER A 283 18.92 -19.87 -15.70
CA SER A 283 18.13 -18.79 -16.32
C SER A 283 18.49 -17.40 -15.82
N HIS A 284 19.22 -17.28 -14.72
CA HIS A 284 19.49 -16.02 -14.03
C HIS A 284 18.23 -15.24 -13.61
N SER A 285 17.07 -15.90 -13.70
CA SER A 285 15.79 -15.32 -13.30
C SER A 285 14.85 -16.43 -12.84
N LEU A 286 14.04 -16.14 -11.80
CA LEU A 286 13.12 -17.10 -11.23
C LEU A 286 11.88 -16.41 -10.67
N ILE A 287 10.74 -17.07 -10.80
CA ILE A 287 9.49 -16.67 -10.16
C ILE A 287 9.17 -17.68 -9.03
N LEU A 288 9.11 -17.20 -7.79
CA LEU A 288 8.57 -17.98 -6.67
C LEU A 288 7.06 -17.75 -6.59
N THR A 289 6.25 -18.82 -6.49
CA THR A 289 4.79 -18.70 -6.44
C THR A 289 4.17 -19.58 -5.34
N ILE A 290 2.96 -19.18 -4.91
CA ILE A 290 2.11 -19.99 -4.04
C ILE A 290 0.94 -20.51 -4.89
N PRO A 291 0.99 -21.78 -5.37
CA PRO A 291 0.01 -22.29 -6.33
C PRO A 291 -1.28 -22.81 -5.71
N TYR A 292 -1.45 -22.70 -4.37
CA TYR A 292 -2.56 -23.27 -3.63
C TYR A 292 -3.39 -22.20 -2.93
N THR A 293 -4.69 -22.42 -2.78
CA THR A 293 -5.65 -21.42 -2.25
C THR A 293 -6.50 -21.91 -1.08
N HIS A 294 -6.32 -23.17 -0.63
CA HIS A 294 -7.25 -23.80 0.32
C HIS A 294 -6.96 -23.54 1.80
N ARG A 295 -5.81 -22.92 2.12
CA ARG A 295 -5.52 -22.50 3.51
C ARG A 295 -5.93 -21.06 3.71
N THR A 296 -6.65 -20.81 4.80
CA THR A 296 -7.11 -19.48 5.20
C THR A 296 -6.80 -19.24 6.67
N GLY A 297 -6.87 -17.99 7.11
CA GLY A 297 -6.65 -17.58 8.48
C GLY A 297 -5.24 -17.08 8.77
N LYS A 298 -5.10 -16.37 9.89
CA LYS A 298 -3.88 -15.64 10.30
C LYS A 298 -2.66 -16.55 10.43
N GLU A 299 -2.81 -17.74 11.02
CA GLU A 299 -1.69 -18.70 11.17
C GLU A 299 -1.16 -19.16 9.82
N ALA A 300 -2.06 -19.47 8.88
CA ALA A 300 -1.66 -19.85 7.53
C ALA A 300 -0.93 -18.71 6.81
N ALA A 301 -1.44 -17.50 6.91
CA ALA A 301 -0.82 -16.31 6.32
C ALA A 301 0.58 -16.06 6.90
N VAL A 302 0.74 -16.15 8.23
CA VAL A 302 2.05 -15.99 8.89
C VAL A 302 3.03 -17.08 8.43
N HIS A 303 2.59 -18.34 8.37
CA HIS A 303 3.43 -19.44 7.90
C HIS A 303 3.91 -19.22 6.47
N LEU A 304 2.99 -18.94 5.53
CA LEU A 304 3.33 -18.75 4.11
C LEU A 304 4.27 -17.55 3.90
N ARG A 305 4.02 -16.44 4.59
CA ARG A 305 4.92 -15.27 4.58
C ARG A 305 6.32 -15.63 5.08
N THR A 306 6.40 -16.39 6.18
CA THR A 306 7.68 -16.77 6.79
C THR A 306 8.50 -17.65 5.85
N VAL A 307 7.93 -18.73 5.31
CA VAL A 307 8.67 -19.63 4.44
C VAL A 307 9.04 -19.02 3.10
N MET A 308 8.17 -18.13 2.55
CA MET A 308 8.48 -17.35 1.35
C MET A 308 9.67 -16.41 1.61
N ALA A 309 9.66 -15.67 2.72
CA ALA A 309 10.74 -14.78 3.10
C ALA A 309 12.06 -15.53 3.32
N GLN A 310 12.04 -16.67 4.03
CA GLN A 310 13.22 -17.49 4.26
C GLN A 310 13.83 -17.99 2.94
N LYS A 311 13.01 -18.52 2.01
CA LYS A 311 13.50 -18.97 0.70
C LYS A 311 14.05 -17.84 -0.15
N THR A 312 13.40 -16.68 -0.09
CA THR A 312 13.91 -15.48 -0.75
C THR A 312 15.26 -15.05 -0.22
N MET A 313 15.41 -14.97 1.10
CA MET A 313 16.67 -14.58 1.74
C MET A 313 17.80 -15.55 1.40
N GLU A 314 17.51 -16.86 1.36
CA GLU A 314 18.46 -17.89 0.91
C GLU A 314 18.96 -17.61 -0.51
N LEU A 315 18.03 -17.40 -1.47
CA LEU A 315 18.37 -17.12 -2.87
C LEU A 315 19.11 -15.78 -3.04
N VAL A 316 18.69 -14.75 -2.34
CA VAL A 316 19.39 -13.44 -2.36
C VAL A 316 20.81 -13.56 -1.81
N ALA A 317 21.02 -14.33 -0.75
CA ALA A 317 22.35 -14.54 -0.18
C ALA A 317 23.26 -15.34 -1.12
N GLN A 318 22.70 -16.36 -1.81
CA GLN A 318 23.44 -17.24 -2.71
C GLN A 318 23.75 -16.59 -4.07
N HIS A 319 22.81 -15.88 -4.65
CA HIS A 319 22.85 -15.45 -6.06
C HIS A 319 22.97 -13.93 -6.24
N ARG A 320 22.65 -13.13 -5.21
CA ARG A 320 22.70 -11.65 -5.25
C ARG A 320 22.03 -11.06 -6.49
N PRO A 321 20.72 -11.30 -6.70
CA PRO A 321 20.02 -10.81 -7.88
C PRO A 321 20.13 -9.30 -8.02
N ASP A 322 20.24 -8.80 -9.25
CA ASP A 322 20.22 -7.35 -9.54
C ASP A 322 18.85 -6.74 -9.25
N HIS A 323 17.79 -7.52 -9.44
CA HIS A 323 16.41 -7.09 -9.24
C HIS A 323 15.65 -8.07 -8.36
N LEU A 324 15.00 -7.54 -7.34
CA LEU A 324 14.01 -8.23 -6.54
C LEU A 324 12.65 -7.56 -6.77
N ILE A 325 11.70 -8.31 -7.35
CA ILE A 325 10.34 -7.84 -7.60
C ILE A 325 9.41 -8.61 -6.67
N ILE A 326 8.58 -7.89 -5.91
CA ILE A 326 7.62 -8.48 -4.97
C ILE A 326 6.21 -8.10 -5.42
N GLU A 327 5.38 -9.11 -5.68
CA GLU A 327 3.99 -8.98 -6.06
C GLU A 327 3.12 -9.69 -5.03
N GLY A 328 2.03 -9.02 -4.61
CA GLY A 328 1.08 -9.52 -3.64
C GLY A 328 1.15 -8.80 -2.30
N GLY A 329 0.14 -8.99 -1.49
CA GLY A 329 -0.01 -8.37 -0.17
C GLY A 329 -0.81 -9.27 0.76
#